data_c4b5b18c7b600ff50f4be23ec4f221f8
#
_entry.id   c4b5b18c7b600ff50f4be23ec4f221f8
#
_cell.length_a   1.000
_cell.length_b   1.000
_cell.length_c   1.000
_cell.angle_alpha   90.00
_cell.angle_beta   90.00
_cell.angle_gamma   90.00
#
_symmetry.space_group_name_H-M   'P 1'
#
loop_
_entity.id
_entity.type
_entity.pdbx_description
1 polymer ?
#
loop_
_entity_poly.entity_id
_entity_poly.type
_entity_poly.pdbx_seq_one_letter_code
_entity_poly.pdbx_strand_id
1 'polypeptide(L)'
;MRIVHVANFYGPNSGGIKTTLHELGKGYQEFGHEFIYIVPGVNSVEEITPYGRKITVPGLLLPQSGGYRIIRCNGLLKELLAKLKPDRLEVSD
;
A
#
# COMPACT_ATOMS: atom_id res chain seq x y z
N MET A 1 2.53 6.38 16.29
CA MET A 1 2.32 7.12 15.01
C MET A 1 1.53 6.27 14.03
N ARG A 2 0.80 6.92 13.18
CA ARG A 2 0.19 6.24 12.04
C ARG A 2 1.11 6.43 10.82
N ILE A 3 1.63 5.33 10.30
CA ILE A 3 2.54 5.32 9.16
C ILE A 3 1.81 4.72 7.97
N VAL A 4 1.72 5.49 6.88
CA VAL A 4 1.08 5.05 5.64
C VAL A 4 2.14 4.91 4.56
N HIS A 5 2.21 3.75 3.95
CA HIS A 5 3.13 3.45 2.87
C HIS A 5 2.35 3.19 1.58
N VAL A 6 2.64 3.95 0.55
CA VAL A 6 2.00 3.77 -0.76
C VAL A 6 2.96 3.02 -1.67
N ALA A 7 2.60 1.80 -2.05
CA ALA A 7 3.35 1.00 -3.00
C ALA A 7 2.75 1.24 -4.39
N ASN A 8 3.38 2.10 -5.16
CA ASN A 8 2.82 2.62 -6.41
C ASN A 8 2.85 1.62 -7.57
N PHE A 9 3.74 0.63 -7.50
CA PHE A 9 3.89 -0.41 -8.52
C PHE A 9 3.81 -1.78 -7.86
N TYR A 10 2.79 -2.55 -8.19
CA TYR A 10 2.50 -3.78 -7.46
C TYR A 10 1.86 -4.81 -8.40
N GLY A 11 2.20 -6.07 -8.24
CA GLY A 11 1.67 -7.14 -9.06
C GLY A 11 1.92 -8.53 -8.49
N PRO A 12 1.48 -9.58 -9.20
CA PRO A 12 1.55 -10.96 -8.68
C PRO A 12 2.97 -11.44 -8.38
N ASN A 13 3.95 -10.89 -9.08
CA ASN A 13 5.36 -11.28 -8.91
C ASN A 13 6.18 -10.26 -8.12
N SER A 14 5.53 -9.44 -7.29
CA SER A 14 6.18 -8.41 -6.49
C SER A 14 6.73 -8.96 -5.17
N GLY A 15 7.45 -10.08 -5.22
CA GLY A 15 7.97 -10.73 -4.02
C GLY A 15 8.85 -9.84 -3.17
N GLY A 16 9.75 -9.06 -3.80
CA GLY A 16 10.63 -8.14 -3.09
C GLY A 16 9.87 -7.03 -2.37
N ILE A 17 8.88 -6.43 -3.04
CA ILE A 17 8.04 -5.39 -2.43
C ILE A 17 7.21 -5.96 -1.29
N LYS A 18 6.62 -7.15 -1.49
CA LYS A 18 5.82 -7.81 -0.46
C LYS A 18 6.66 -8.09 0.78
N THR A 19 7.86 -8.62 0.61
CA THR A 19 8.79 -8.89 1.70
C THR A 19 9.16 -7.61 2.42
N THR A 20 9.47 -6.55 1.69
CA THR A 20 9.80 -5.25 2.28
C THR A 20 8.63 -4.70 3.11
N LEU A 21 7.42 -4.76 2.59
CA LEU A 21 6.24 -4.28 3.30
C LEU A 21 6.00 -5.10 4.59
N HIS A 22 6.19 -6.41 4.53
CA HIS A 22 6.06 -7.27 5.71
C HIS A 22 7.07 -6.90 6.78
N GLU A 23 8.32 -6.70 6.41
CA GLU A 23 9.38 -6.35 7.35
C GLU A 23 9.16 -4.96 7.94
N LEU A 24 8.75 -3.99 7.13
CA LEU A 24 8.42 -2.66 7.62
C LEU A 24 7.26 -2.71 8.61
N GLY A 25 6.19 -3.42 8.26
CA GLY A 25 5.02 -3.53 9.12
C GLY A 25 5.34 -4.20 10.45
N LYS A 26 6.12 -5.27 10.40
CA LYS A 26 6.56 -5.97 11.60
C LYS A 26 7.37 -5.05 12.50
N GLY A 27 8.34 -4.33 11.93
CA GLY A 27 9.18 -3.42 12.70
C GLY A 27 8.39 -2.27 13.31
N TYR A 28 7.52 -1.63 12.56
CA TYR A 28 6.72 -0.53 13.06
C TYR A 28 5.77 -0.98 14.17
N GLN A 29 5.13 -2.13 14.01
CA GLN A 29 4.21 -2.64 15.01
C GLN A 29 4.94 -3.03 16.31
N GLU A 30 6.15 -3.52 16.23
CA GLU A 30 6.97 -3.83 17.41
C GLU A 30 7.23 -2.57 18.24
N PHE A 31 7.31 -1.41 17.61
CA PHE A 31 7.48 -0.13 18.28
C PHE A 31 6.17 0.58 18.61
N GLY A 32 5.05 -0.11 18.45
CA GLY A 32 3.75 0.44 18.81
C GLY A 32 3.14 1.39 17.79
N HIS A 33 3.65 1.40 16.57
CA HIS A 33 3.09 2.24 15.50
C HIS A 33 2.03 1.50 14.71
N GLU A 34 1.06 2.23 14.20
CA GLU A 34 0.07 1.70 13.27
C GLU A 34 0.65 1.76 11.86
N PHE A 35 0.67 0.63 11.16
CA PHE A 35 1.17 0.56 9.79
C PHE A 35 0.04 0.26 8.83
N ILE A 36 -0.12 1.10 7.82
CA ILE A 36 -1.11 0.96 6.76
C ILE A 36 -0.36 1.01 5.43
N TYR A 37 -0.58 0.03 4.57
CA TYR A 37 0.01 0.08 3.24
C TYR A 37 -1.08 0.03 2.17
N ILE A 38 -0.90 0.86 1.14
CA ILE A 38 -1.84 1.04 0.05
C ILE A 38 -1.21 0.47 -1.21
N VAL A 39 -1.90 -0.43 -1.87
CA VAL A 39 -1.43 -1.09 -3.09
C VAL A 39 -2.48 -0.99 -4.19
N PRO A 40 -2.07 -0.97 -5.47
CA PRO A 40 -3.03 -1.00 -6.56
C PRO A 40 -3.58 -2.41 -6.78
N GLY A 41 -4.82 -2.49 -7.17
CA GLY A 41 -5.49 -3.76 -7.47
C GLY A 41 -6.68 -3.56 -8.36
N VAL A 42 -7.62 -4.49 -8.32
CA VAL A 42 -8.82 -4.45 -9.15
C VAL A 42 -9.91 -3.61 -8.49
N ASN A 43 -10.14 -3.84 -7.20
CA ASN A 43 -11.22 -3.22 -6.45
C ASN A 43 -10.70 -2.55 -5.19
N SER A 44 -11.51 -1.68 -4.60
CA SER A 44 -11.25 -1.12 -3.28
C SER A 44 -11.54 -2.17 -2.23
N VAL A 45 -10.51 -2.63 -1.53
CA VAL A 45 -10.62 -3.65 -0.48
C VAL A 45 -9.75 -3.24 0.69
N GLU A 46 -10.25 -3.45 1.90
CA GLU A 46 -9.48 -3.23 3.12
C GLU A 46 -9.35 -4.55 3.86
N GLU A 47 -8.13 -4.91 4.22
CA GLU A 47 -7.83 -6.15 4.92
C GLU A 47 -6.92 -5.90 6.11
N ILE A 48 -7.15 -6.64 7.20
CA ILE A 48 -6.24 -6.64 8.33
C ILE A 48 -5.31 -7.82 8.17
N THR A 49 -4.01 -7.55 8.17
CA THR A 49 -2.99 -8.59 8.04
C THR A 49 -2.10 -8.62 9.28
N PRO A 50 -1.30 -9.69 9.48
CA PRO A 50 -0.36 -9.72 10.61
C PRO A 50 0.68 -8.60 10.58
N TYR A 51 0.89 -7.98 9.42
CA TYR A 51 1.91 -6.94 9.24
C TYR A 51 1.35 -5.53 9.31
N GLY A 52 0.03 -5.38 9.30
CA GLY A 52 -0.62 -4.10 9.30
C GLY A 52 -1.91 -4.12 8.50
N ARG A 53 -2.43 -2.95 8.20
CA ARG A 53 -3.68 -2.79 7.45
C ARG A 53 -3.37 -2.60 5.97
N LYS A 54 -3.91 -3.47 5.14
CA LYS A 54 -3.72 -3.42 3.70
C LYS A 54 -4.95 -2.79 3.05
N ILE A 55 -4.75 -1.71 2.31
CA ILE A 55 -5.81 -1.07 1.54
C ILE A 55 -5.48 -1.22 0.07
N THR A 56 -6.34 -1.90 -0.66
CA THR A 56 -6.21 -2.04 -2.11
C THR A 56 -7.08 -0.96 -2.76
N VAL A 57 -6.51 -0.22 -3.69
CA VAL A 57 -7.24 0.77 -4.48
C VAL A 57 -7.20 0.40 -5.95
N PRO A 58 -8.24 0.75 -6.74
CA PRO A 58 -8.22 0.45 -8.17
C PRO A 58 -7.00 1.08 -8.84
N GLY A 59 -6.26 0.27 -9.57
CA GLY A 59 -5.06 0.70 -10.27
C GLY A 59 -5.13 0.37 -11.76
N LEU A 60 -4.31 1.05 -12.54
CA LEU A 60 -4.23 0.84 -13.97
C LEU A 60 -3.36 -0.38 -14.26
N LEU A 61 -3.89 -1.33 -15.03
CA LEU A 61 -3.14 -2.49 -15.48
C LEU A 61 -2.13 -2.07 -16.55
N LEU A 62 -0.86 -2.39 -16.33
CA LEU A 62 0.17 -2.13 -17.33
C LEU A 62 0.19 -3.24 -18.38
N PRO A 63 0.08 -2.91 -19.67
CA PRO A 63 0.12 -3.93 -20.72
C PRO A 63 1.48 -4.63 -20.75
N GLN A 64 1.46 -5.93 -21.01
CA GLN A 64 2.66 -6.74 -21.16
C GLN A 64 3.56 -6.77 -19.91
N SER A 65 2.99 -6.52 -18.75
CA SER A 65 3.75 -6.46 -17.50
C SER A 65 3.62 -7.71 -16.62
N GLY A 66 2.83 -8.70 -17.06
CA GLY A 66 2.57 -9.86 -16.23
C GLY A 66 1.56 -9.63 -15.12
N GLY A 67 0.71 -8.64 -15.28
CA GLY A 67 -0.37 -8.35 -14.32
C GLY A 67 -0.04 -7.26 -13.31
N TYR A 68 1.00 -6.47 -13.54
CA TYR A 68 1.33 -5.36 -12.66
C TYR A 68 0.38 -4.19 -12.85
N ARG A 69 0.07 -3.53 -11.76
CA ARG A 69 -0.80 -2.35 -11.73
C ARG A 69 -0.08 -1.19 -11.07
N ILE A 70 -0.46 0.01 -11.47
CA ILE A 70 0.04 1.24 -10.85
C ILE A 70 -1.13 2.06 -10.34
N ILE A 71 -0.89 2.82 -9.28
CA ILE A 71 -1.87 3.77 -8.77
C ILE A 71 -1.72 5.05 -9.60
N ARG A 72 -2.75 5.38 -10.37
CA ARG A 72 -2.79 6.69 -11.03
C ARG A 72 -3.08 7.73 -9.97
N CYS A 73 -2.33 8.81 -10.02
CA CYS A 73 -2.62 9.97 -9.17
C CYS A 73 -4.05 10.43 -9.41
N ASN A 74 -4.87 10.39 -8.39
CA ASN A 74 -6.27 10.70 -8.54
C ASN A 74 -6.85 11.20 -7.21
N GLY A 75 -8.09 11.70 -7.29
CA GLY A 75 -8.80 12.19 -6.12
C GLY A 75 -9.06 11.11 -5.08
N LEU A 76 -9.23 9.86 -5.50
CA LEU A 76 -9.50 8.76 -4.58
C LEU A 76 -8.34 8.55 -3.60
N LEU A 77 -7.11 8.55 -4.10
CA LEU A 77 -5.95 8.41 -3.24
C LEU A 77 -5.81 9.60 -2.31
N LYS A 78 -6.02 10.82 -2.82
CA LYS A 78 -5.99 12.03 -2.01
C LYS A 78 -7.03 12.01 -0.90
N GLU A 79 -8.26 11.60 -1.22
CA GLU A 79 -9.32 11.48 -0.24
C GLU A 79 -8.99 10.45 0.83
N LEU A 80 -8.44 9.31 0.42
CA LEU A 80 -8.04 8.26 1.34
C LEU A 80 -6.96 8.75 2.31
N LEU A 81 -5.94 9.41 1.80
CA LEU A 81 -4.88 9.97 2.62
C LEU A 81 -5.40 11.04 3.57
N ALA A 82 -6.34 11.87 3.11
CA ALA A 82 -6.97 12.87 3.97
C ALA A 82 -7.75 12.24 5.12
N LYS A 83 -8.42 11.11 4.86
CA LYS A 83 -9.15 10.37 5.90
C LYS A 83 -8.22 9.70 6.89
N LEU A 84 -7.13 9.11 6.40
CA LEU A 84 -6.20 8.37 7.23
C LEU A 84 -5.37 9.29 8.13
N LYS A 85 -5.12 10.51 7.70
CA LYS A 85 -4.31 11.50 8.42
C LYS A 85 -3.00 10.90 8.90
N PRO A 86 -2.12 10.48 8.00
CA PRO A 86 -0.88 9.83 8.40
C PRO A 86 0.05 10.81 9.10
N ASP A 87 0.73 10.31 10.15
CA ASP A 87 1.81 11.06 10.78
C ASP A 87 3.07 11.00 9.91
N ARG A 88 3.21 9.92 9.18
CA ARG A 88 4.31 9.73 8.24
C ARG A 88 3.79 9.09 6.96
N LEU A 89 4.16 9.64 5.82
CA LEU A 89 3.81 9.10 4.51
C LEU A 89 5.08 8.64 3.80
N GLU A 90 5.08 7.39 3.37
CA GLU A 90 6.16 6.78 2.60
C GLU A 90 5.62 6.38 1.24
N VAL A 91 6.45 6.49 0.20
CA VAL A 91 6.08 6.09 -1.15
C VAL A 91 7.20 5.24 -1.73
N SER A 92 6.84 4.13 -2.36
CA SER A 92 7.79 3.30 -3.10
C SER A 92 7.27 3.04 -4.51
N ASP A 93 8.17 2.91 -5.44
CA ASP A 93 7.86 2.60 -6.84
C ASP A 93 7.96 1.11 -7.11
#